data_27e2d793d08ef2153ceb468c86b417d4
#
_entry.id   27e2d793d08ef2153ceb468c86b417d4
#
_cell.length_a   1.000
_cell.length_b   1.000
_cell.length_c   1.000
_cell.angle_alpha   90.00
_cell.angle_beta   90.00
_cell.angle_gamma   90.00
#
_symmetry.space_group_name_H-M   'P 1'
#
loop_
_entity.id
_entity.type
_entity.pdbx_description
1 polymer ?
#
loop_
_entity_poly.entity_id
_entity_poly.type
_entity_poly.pdbx_seq_one_letter_code
_entity_poly.pdbx_strand_id
1 'polypeptide(L)'
;YNVNSKFQIRANKWLKFNFNNNLSLNILKRPMANQTIFYGTIGSSFPNSPTHLPVKSEYNDNSEYRYLKQSHSVQNRISDAMSFATTITPLEGWDIVGEMKVRFDVENNDFKRGYPTAEKPDGTLDISKGTKQGYQYPGMNWKNSNWGSYTRGNTFNYYLSPNVSSSYTHAWGDHFFKAMAGFQMELQENSNGYTYKDGLLTSDIFSFVNANGQVLAGEDRTHWATMGMYAKLNWNYKEIYFLEFSGRYDGSSRFAP
;
A
#
# COMPACT_ATOMS: atom_id res chain seq x y z
N TYR A 1 -10.80 -4.13 -8.62
CA TYR A 1 -10.72 -4.51 -10.06
C TYR A 1 -9.26 -4.73 -10.40
N ASN A 2 -8.95 -5.82 -11.13
CA ASN A 2 -7.61 -6.10 -11.62
C ASN A 2 -7.68 -6.33 -13.13
N VAL A 3 -6.75 -5.71 -13.86
CA VAL A 3 -6.58 -5.87 -15.30
C VAL A 3 -5.16 -6.33 -15.56
N ASN A 4 -5.02 -7.49 -16.18
CA ASN A 4 -3.74 -8.05 -16.57
C ASN A 4 -3.63 -8.05 -18.10
N SER A 5 -2.52 -7.51 -18.60
CA SER A 5 -2.21 -7.51 -20.01
C SER A 5 -0.83 -8.12 -20.24
N LYS A 6 -0.73 -9.02 -21.18
CA LYS A 6 0.53 -9.68 -21.53
C LYS A 6 0.68 -9.71 -23.05
N PHE A 7 1.80 -9.18 -23.53
CA PHE A 7 2.14 -9.17 -24.94
C PHE A 7 3.52 -9.79 -25.14
N GLN A 8 3.63 -10.60 -26.16
CA GLN A 8 4.89 -11.17 -26.59
C GLN A 8 5.03 -10.98 -28.10
N ILE A 9 6.10 -10.33 -28.51
CA ILE A 9 6.39 -10.04 -29.90
C ILE A 9 7.74 -10.67 -30.24
N ARG A 10 7.79 -11.52 -31.25
CA ARG A 10 9.03 -11.99 -31.85
C ARG A 10 9.25 -11.22 -33.14
N ALA A 11 10.13 -10.21 -33.08
CA ALA A 11 10.42 -9.37 -34.24
C ALA A 11 11.18 -10.15 -35.35
N ASN A 12 12.06 -11.07 -34.91
CA ASN A 12 12.78 -11.97 -35.81
C ASN A 12 13.34 -13.19 -35.03
N LYS A 13 14.23 -13.99 -35.63
CA LYS A 13 14.80 -15.20 -35.01
C LYS A 13 15.66 -14.89 -33.78
N TRP A 14 16.25 -13.72 -33.70
CA TRP A 14 17.20 -13.33 -32.65
C TRP A 14 16.67 -12.25 -31.68
N LEU A 15 15.45 -11.70 -31.91
CA LEU A 15 14.91 -10.58 -31.11
C LEU A 15 13.47 -10.85 -30.68
N LYS A 16 13.27 -10.82 -29.37
CA LYS A 16 11.98 -11.05 -28.73
C LYS A 16 11.71 -9.98 -27.67
N PHE A 17 10.49 -9.47 -27.63
CA PHE A 17 9.99 -8.55 -26.62
C PHE A 17 8.88 -9.19 -25.82
N ASN A 18 8.88 -8.98 -24.50
CA ASN A 18 7.80 -9.34 -23.61
C ASN A 18 7.39 -8.09 -22.85
N PHE A 19 6.10 -7.86 -22.78
CA PHE A 19 5.49 -6.81 -21.96
C PHE A 19 4.41 -7.42 -21.09
N ASN A 20 4.44 -7.12 -19.79
CA ASN A 20 3.38 -7.46 -18.87
C ASN A 20 2.98 -6.21 -18.12
N ASN A 21 1.66 -6.05 -17.92
CA ASN A 21 1.09 -5.01 -17.09
C ASN A 21 0.04 -5.61 -16.18
N ASN A 22 0.04 -5.17 -14.92
CA ASN A 22 -0.95 -5.55 -13.91
C ASN A 22 -1.43 -4.26 -13.23
N LEU A 23 -2.59 -3.80 -13.64
CA LEU A 23 -3.28 -2.65 -13.07
C LEU A 23 -4.30 -3.13 -12.04
N SER A 24 -4.20 -2.65 -10.80
CA SER A 24 -5.12 -2.94 -9.71
C SER A 24 -5.76 -1.66 -9.19
N LEU A 25 -7.09 -1.66 -9.11
CA LEU A 25 -7.89 -0.60 -8.52
C LEU A 25 -8.61 -1.16 -7.30
N ASN A 26 -8.33 -0.64 -6.12
CA ASN A 26 -8.93 -1.07 -4.87
C ASN A 26 -9.59 0.11 -4.17
N ILE A 27 -10.88 -0.03 -3.86
CA ILE A 27 -11.64 0.93 -3.06
C ILE A 27 -12.12 0.20 -1.82
N LEU A 28 -11.66 0.63 -0.66
CA LEU A 28 -11.99 0.02 0.61
C LEU A 28 -12.62 1.06 1.53
N LYS A 29 -13.84 0.79 1.95
CA LYS A 29 -14.56 1.58 2.93
C LYS A 29 -14.69 0.79 4.24
N ARG A 30 -14.27 1.38 5.34
CA ARG A 30 -14.29 0.76 6.66
C ARG A 30 -14.91 1.72 7.69
N PRO A 31 -15.57 1.20 8.74
CA PRO A 31 -15.84 2.01 9.92
C PRO A 31 -14.51 2.49 10.51
N MET A 32 -14.49 3.67 11.12
CA MET A 32 -13.26 4.21 11.76
C MET A 32 -12.88 3.48 13.05
N ALA A 33 -13.82 2.76 13.66
CA ALA A 33 -13.51 1.89 14.79
C ALA A 33 -12.53 0.80 14.32
N ASN A 34 -11.30 0.88 14.78
CA ASN A 34 -10.36 -0.21 14.59
C ASN A 34 -10.80 -1.42 15.46
N GLN A 35 -10.23 -2.57 15.18
CA GLN A 35 -10.55 -3.80 15.87
C GLN A 35 -10.44 -3.68 17.40
N THR A 36 -9.47 -2.91 17.90
CA THR A 36 -9.25 -2.68 19.33
C THR A 36 -10.39 -1.88 19.96
N ILE A 37 -10.88 -0.84 19.27
CA ILE A 37 -12.03 -0.06 19.74
C ILE A 37 -13.27 -0.93 19.71
N PHE A 38 -13.52 -1.64 18.63
CA PHE A 38 -14.70 -2.49 18.48
C PHE A 38 -14.76 -3.58 19.55
N TYR A 39 -13.68 -4.36 19.75
CA TYR A 39 -13.64 -5.41 20.76
C TYR A 39 -13.52 -4.87 22.18
N GLY A 40 -12.78 -3.79 22.40
CA GLY A 40 -12.68 -3.15 23.70
C GLY A 40 -14.03 -2.63 24.18
N THR A 41 -14.80 -2.08 23.28
CA THR A 41 -16.11 -1.52 23.57
C THR A 41 -17.17 -2.61 23.79
N ILE A 42 -17.19 -3.67 22.96
CA ILE A 42 -18.07 -4.82 23.20
C ILE A 42 -17.76 -5.48 24.55
N GLY A 43 -16.48 -5.61 24.90
CA GLY A 43 -16.05 -6.22 26.17
C GLY A 43 -16.34 -5.36 27.40
N SER A 44 -16.50 -4.05 27.26
CA SER A 44 -16.76 -3.09 28.35
C SER A 44 -18.21 -2.61 28.41
N SER A 45 -19.02 -2.93 27.41
CA SER A 45 -20.43 -2.53 27.39
C SER A 45 -21.25 -3.43 28.32
N PHE A 46 -22.10 -2.81 29.11
CA PHE A 46 -23.05 -3.56 29.93
C PHE A 46 -24.06 -4.30 29.03
N PRO A 47 -24.51 -5.53 29.41
CA PRO A 47 -25.45 -6.31 28.60
C PRO A 47 -26.76 -5.59 28.27
N ASN A 48 -27.13 -4.60 29.09
CA ASN A 48 -28.33 -3.79 28.94
C ASN A 48 -28.06 -2.45 28.23
N SER A 49 -26.84 -2.20 27.72
CA SER A 49 -26.55 -1.01 26.94
C SER A 49 -27.26 -1.10 25.59
N PRO A 50 -28.12 -0.15 25.23
CA PRO A 50 -28.83 -0.21 23.97
C PRO A 50 -27.86 -0.01 22.81
N THR A 51 -27.89 -0.91 21.86
CA THR A 51 -27.11 -0.80 20.61
C THR A 51 -27.68 0.27 19.68
N HIS A 52 -28.94 0.60 19.86
CA HIS A 52 -29.63 1.65 19.14
C HIS A 52 -30.49 2.45 20.13
N LEU A 53 -30.27 3.74 20.24
CA LEU A 53 -31.10 4.59 21.09
C LEU A 53 -32.43 4.86 20.44
N PRO A 54 -33.55 4.66 21.15
CA PRO A 54 -34.80 5.27 20.75
C PRO A 54 -34.61 6.79 20.74
N VAL A 55 -35.15 7.43 19.73
CA VAL A 55 -35.03 8.86 19.37
C VAL A 55 -35.34 9.85 20.52
N LYS A 56 -35.75 9.41 21.68
CA LYS A 56 -36.28 10.21 22.79
C LYS A 56 -35.63 9.95 24.15
N SER A 57 -34.43 9.38 24.22
CA SER A 57 -33.80 9.09 25.51
C SER A 57 -32.71 10.10 25.84
N GLU A 58 -32.87 10.79 26.98
CA GLU A 58 -31.89 11.74 27.52
C GLU A 58 -30.59 11.09 28.02
N TYR A 59 -30.53 9.75 28.08
CA TYR A 59 -29.56 9.05 28.91
C TYR A 59 -28.36 8.44 28.19
N ASN A 60 -28.20 8.59 26.89
CA ASN A 60 -27.11 7.85 26.27
C ASN A 60 -26.42 8.60 25.11
N ASP A 61 -25.45 9.41 25.48
CA ASP A 61 -24.64 10.18 24.53
C ASP A 61 -23.55 9.36 23.82
N ASN A 62 -23.33 8.09 24.21
CA ASN A 62 -22.20 7.26 23.78
C ASN A 62 -22.61 6.05 22.95
N SER A 63 -23.57 6.16 22.06
CA SER A 63 -23.90 5.06 21.19
C SER A 63 -22.80 4.85 20.16
N GLU A 64 -22.04 3.78 20.30
CA GLU A 64 -21.04 3.32 19.36
C GLU A 64 -21.61 3.14 17.94
N TYR A 65 -22.88 2.79 17.85
CA TYR A 65 -23.60 2.71 16.59
C TYR A 65 -23.63 4.05 15.86
N ARG A 66 -23.83 5.17 16.56
CA ARG A 66 -23.78 6.50 15.95
C ARG A 66 -22.37 6.84 15.46
N TYR A 67 -21.36 6.50 16.25
CA TYR A 67 -19.98 6.67 15.86
C TYR A 67 -19.64 5.85 14.61
N LEU A 68 -20.04 4.59 14.57
CA LEU A 68 -19.86 3.74 13.40
C LEU A 68 -20.58 4.24 12.16
N LYS A 69 -21.76 4.82 12.34
CA LYS A 69 -22.55 5.38 11.23
C LYS A 69 -21.95 6.67 10.68
N GLN A 70 -21.43 7.53 11.55
CA GLN A 70 -20.94 8.87 11.20
C GLN A 70 -19.43 8.92 10.92
N SER A 71 -18.70 7.87 11.28
CA SER A 71 -17.25 7.84 11.15
C SER A 71 -16.81 6.66 10.29
N HIS A 72 -16.08 6.96 9.21
CA HIS A 72 -15.58 5.95 8.30
C HIS A 72 -14.28 6.38 7.65
N SER A 73 -13.50 5.42 7.21
CA SER A 73 -12.36 5.65 6.34
C SER A 73 -12.65 5.13 4.93
N VAL A 74 -12.17 5.87 3.94
CA VAL A 74 -12.21 5.46 2.54
C VAL A 74 -10.78 5.45 2.03
N GLN A 75 -10.34 4.29 1.60
CA GLN A 75 -9.03 4.09 1.00
C GLN A 75 -9.21 3.78 -0.49
N ASN A 76 -8.63 4.61 -1.33
CA ASN A 76 -8.55 4.41 -2.76
C ASN A 76 -7.11 4.12 -3.13
N ARG A 77 -6.84 2.93 -3.63
CA ARG A 77 -5.50 2.52 -4.05
C ARG A 77 -5.48 2.13 -5.51
N ILE A 78 -4.56 2.71 -6.24
CA ILE A 78 -4.21 2.35 -7.61
C ILE A 78 -2.79 1.79 -7.55
N SER A 79 -2.60 0.58 -8.07
CA SER A 79 -1.30 -0.05 -8.20
C SER A 79 -1.12 -0.48 -9.65
N ASP A 80 -0.08 -0.01 -10.29
CA ASP A 80 0.27 -0.38 -11.66
C ASP A 80 1.69 -0.94 -11.68
N ALA A 81 1.79 -2.21 -12.04
CA ALA A 81 3.05 -2.94 -12.14
C ALA A 81 3.29 -3.35 -13.59
N MET A 82 4.34 -2.82 -14.18
CA MET A 82 4.75 -3.08 -15.56
C MET A 82 6.10 -3.80 -15.58
N SER A 83 6.26 -4.74 -16.50
CA SER A 83 7.56 -5.28 -16.85
C SER A 83 7.75 -5.29 -18.37
N PHE A 84 8.91 -4.87 -18.79
CA PHE A 84 9.36 -4.93 -20.16
C PHE A 84 10.65 -5.71 -20.22
N ALA A 85 10.69 -6.77 -21.04
CA ALA A 85 11.88 -7.56 -21.24
C ALA A 85 12.20 -7.72 -22.73
N THR A 86 13.45 -7.55 -23.05
CA THR A 86 14.02 -7.79 -24.39
C THR A 86 14.99 -8.95 -24.30
N THR A 87 14.80 -9.96 -25.15
CA THR A 87 15.75 -11.05 -25.33
C THR A 87 16.41 -10.92 -26.70
N ILE A 88 17.73 -10.90 -26.71
CA ILE A 88 18.55 -10.90 -27.90
C ILE A 88 19.33 -12.23 -27.92
N THR A 89 19.22 -12.98 -29.01
CA THR A 89 19.95 -14.24 -29.23
C THR A 89 20.93 -14.06 -30.38
N PRO A 90 22.16 -13.54 -30.13
CA PRO A 90 23.13 -13.22 -31.18
C PRO A 90 23.61 -14.45 -31.93
N LEU A 91 23.77 -15.56 -31.20
CA LEU A 91 24.21 -16.87 -31.69
C LEU A 91 23.37 -17.95 -31.04
N GLU A 92 23.35 -19.13 -31.64
CA GLU A 92 22.68 -20.29 -31.04
C GLU A 92 23.29 -20.62 -29.68
N GLY A 93 22.42 -20.76 -28.68
CA GLY A 93 22.79 -21.00 -27.27
C GLY A 93 23.21 -19.77 -26.49
N TRP A 94 23.29 -18.58 -27.09
CA TRP A 94 23.64 -17.35 -26.38
C TRP A 94 22.46 -16.38 -26.32
N ASP A 95 21.95 -16.17 -25.10
CA ASP A 95 20.87 -15.22 -24.83
C ASP A 95 21.36 -14.05 -23.96
N ILE A 96 21.00 -12.85 -24.35
CA ILE A 96 21.16 -11.62 -23.56
C ILE A 96 19.75 -11.11 -23.26
N VAL A 97 19.43 -10.95 -21.98
CA VAL A 97 18.12 -10.49 -21.51
C VAL A 97 18.27 -9.20 -20.76
N GLY A 98 17.61 -8.14 -21.23
CA GLY A 98 17.40 -6.90 -20.49
C GLY A 98 15.95 -6.86 -20.01
N GLU A 99 15.74 -6.69 -18.70
CA GLU A 99 14.41 -6.55 -18.10
C GLU A 99 14.33 -5.27 -17.28
N MET A 100 13.21 -4.57 -17.39
CA MET A 100 12.87 -3.40 -16.59
C MET A 100 11.52 -3.65 -15.93
N LYS A 101 11.48 -3.66 -14.59
CA LYS A 101 10.24 -3.67 -13.82
C LYS A 101 10.01 -2.32 -13.19
N VAL A 102 8.79 -1.82 -13.32
CA VAL A 102 8.34 -0.54 -12.74
C VAL A 102 7.02 -0.78 -12.03
N ARG A 103 6.88 -0.25 -10.82
CA ARG A 103 5.60 -0.24 -10.11
C ARG A 103 5.34 1.12 -9.51
N PHE A 104 4.13 1.59 -9.70
CA PHE A 104 3.60 2.79 -9.07
C PHE A 104 2.42 2.40 -8.19
N ASP A 105 2.46 2.81 -6.93
CA ASP A 105 1.32 2.71 -6.03
C ASP A 105 0.91 4.12 -5.61
N VAL A 106 -0.33 4.48 -5.86
CA VAL A 106 -0.95 5.73 -5.39
C VAL A 106 -2.08 5.36 -4.45
N GLU A 107 -2.03 5.88 -3.24
CA GLU A 107 -3.06 5.63 -2.25
C GLU A 107 -3.54 6.95 -1.64
N ASN A 108 -4.85 7.11 -1.61
CA ASN A 108 -5.51 8.21 -0.92
C ASN A 108 -6.39 7.64 0.19
N ASN A 109 -6.15 8.07 1.42
CA ASN A 109 -6.87 7.67 2.61
C ASN A 109 -7.63 8.87 3.18
N ASP A 110 -8.95 8.82 3.13
CA ASP A 110 -9.82 9.78 3.80
C ASP A 110 -10.30 9.18 5.12
N PHE A 111 -9.91 9.78 6.25
CA PHE A 111 -10.44 9.46 7.57
C PHE A 111 -11.46 10.52 7.97
N LYS A 112 -12.69 10.09 8.07
CA LYS A 112 -13.87 10.91 8.31
C LYS A 112 -14.42 10.57 9.68
N ARG A 113 -14.12 11.42 10.66
CA ARG A 113 -14.63 11.28 12.02
C ARG A 113 -15.74 12.29 12.24
N GLY A 114 -16.97 11.78 12.26
CA GLY A 114 -18.13 12.58 12.69
C GLY A 114 -18.10 12.79 14.20
N TYR A 115 -18.86 13.76 14.68
CA TYR A 115 -19.16 13.88 16.10
C TYR A 115 -20.53 13.26 16.35
N PRO A 116 -20.66 12.32 17.29
CA PRO A 116 -21.96 11.81 17.69
C PRO A 116 -22.72 12.93 18.39
N THR A 117 -23.74 13.45 17.75
CA THR A 117 -24.66 14.40 18.34
C THR A 117 -25.79 13.67 19.01
N ALA A 118 -26.14 14.05 20.25
CA ALA A 118 -27.35 13.58 20.88
C ALA A 118 -28.56 14.14 20.10
N GLU A 119 -29.62 13.35 20.04
CA GLU A 119 -30.91 13.81 19.49
C GLU A 119 -31.77 14.34 20.63
N LYS A 120 -32.30 15.54 20.50
CA LYS A 120 -33.29 16.09 21.44
C LYS A 120 -34.63 15.33 21.31
N PRO A 121 -35.50 15.43 22.34
CA PRO A 121 -36.82 14.79 22.28
C PRO A 121 -37.69 15.21 21.10
N ASP A 122 -37.40 16.36 20.50
CA ASP A 122 -38.09 16.87 19.29
C ASP A 122 -37.50 16.32 17.96
N GLY A 123 -36.49 15.46 18.05
CA GLY A 123 -35.81 14.90 16.89
C GLY A 123 -34.72 15.80 16.29
N THR A 124 -34.47 16.98 16.85
CA THR A 124 -33.36 17.85 16.42
C THR A 124 -32.04 17.41 17.06
N LEU A 125 -30.94 17.72 16.38
CA LEU A 125 -29.60 17.39 16.90
C LEU A 125 -29.20 18.35 18.02
N ASP A 126 -28.76 17.80 19.16
CA ASP A 126 -28.20 18.56 20.26
C ASP A 126 -26.68 18.69 20.13
N ILE A 127 -26.23 19.70 19.42
CA ILE A 127 -24.81 20.04 19.25
C ILE A 127 -24.13 20.48 20.54
N SER A 128 -24.88 20.88 21.59
CA SER A 128 -24.31 21.33 22.86
C SER A 128 -23.82 20.17 23.74
N LYS A 129 -24.37 18.97 23.51
CA LYS A 129 -24.03 17.74 24.24
C LYS A 129 -23.15 16.78 23.44
N GLY A 130 -22.38 17.29 22.49
CA GLY A 130 -21.36 16.50 21.82
C GLY A 130 -20.46 15.82 22.86
N THR A 131 -20.28 14.50 22.75
CA THR A 131 -19.60 13.67 23.74
C THR A 131 -18.25 14.23 24.11
N LYS A 132 -18.07 14.64 25.38
CA LYS A 132 -16.80 15.09 25.96
C LYS A 132 -15.75 13.96 26.07
N GLN A 133 -16.11 12.72 25.79
CA GLN A 133 -15.21 11.57 25.80
C GLN A 133 -14.74 11.24 24.39
N GLY A 134 -13.79 12.03 23.90
CA GLY A 134 -13.00 11.62 22.75
C GLY A 134 -12.12 10.43 23.18
N TYR A 135 -12.24 9.30 22.52
CA TYR A 135 -11.25 8.24 22.63
C TYR A 135 -9.87 8.82 22.27
N GLN A 136 -8.94 8.77 23.22
CA GLN A 136 -7.57 9.20 23.00
C GLN A 136 -6.86 8.15 22.16
N TYR A 137 -6.51 8.50 20.92
CA TYR A 137 -5.46 7.77 20.23
C TYR A 137 -4.10 8.16 20.80
N PRO A 138 -3.21 7.20 21.11
CA PRO A 138 -1.86 7.52 21.55
C PRO A 138 -1.16 8.40 20.50
N GLY A 139 -0.70 9.57 20.93
CA GLY A 139 0.06 10.52 20.09
C GLY A 139 -0.70 11.73 19.56
N MET A 140 -2.02 11.84 19.76
CA MET A 140 -2.77 13.02 19.37
C MET A 140 -3.19 13.85 20.58
N ASN A 141 -2.88 15.14 20.56
CA ASN A 141 -3.20 16.08 21.64
C ASN A 141 -4.65 16.59 21.49
N TRP A 142 -5.61 15.89 22.10
CA TRP A 142 -7.06 16.10 21.95
C TRP A 142 -7.65 17.14 22.91
N LYS A 143 -6.91 18.18 23.26
CA LYS A 143 -7.37 19.13 24.29
C LYS A 143 -8.70 19.85 23.97
N ASN A 144 -9.19 19.84 22.72
CA ASN A 144 -10.39 20.61 22.35
C ASN A 144 -11.31 19.94 21.29
N SER A 145 -11.22 18.65 20.99
CA SER A 145 -11.93 18.08 19.84
C SER A 145 -13.26 17.39 20.21
N ASN A 146 -14.21 18.15 20.72
CA ASN A 146 -15.62 17.70 20.75
C ASN A 146 -16.28 17.76 19.36
N TRP A 147 -15.56 18.18 18.35
CA TRP A 147 -16.04 18.49 17.02
C TRP A 147 -15.36 17.57 16.03
N GLY A 148 -16.00 16.72 15.35
CA GLY A 148 -15.42 15.82 14.37
C GLY A 148 -14.18 16.30 13.62
N SER A 149 -13.54 15.43 12.90
CA SER A 149 -12.30 15.75 12.17
C SER A 149 -12.28 15.10 10.80
N TYR A 150 -11.50 15.69 9.92
CA TYR A 150 -11.19 15.17 8.63
C TYR A 150 -9.68 15.08 8.44
N THR A 151 -9.22 13.88 8.05
CA THR A 151 -7.82 13.65 7.70
C THR A 151 -7.75 13.10 6.30
N ARG A 152 -6.88 13.65 5.49
CA ARG A 152 -6.50 13.09 4.18
C ARG A 152 -5.04 12.69 4.20
N GLY A 153 -4.79 11.40 4.00
CA GLY A 153 -3.45 10.85 3.79
C GLY A 153 -3.25 10.54 2.30
N ASN A 154 -2.05 10.79 1.83
CA ASN A 154 -1.62 10.45 0.47
C ASN A 154 -0.34 9.64 0.57
N THR A 155 -0.27 8.53 -0.13
CA THR A 155 0.94 7.71 -0.26
C THR A 155 1.27 7.56 -1.73
N PHE A 156 2.51 7.78 -2.06
CA PHE A 156 3.06 7.49 -3.38
C PHE A 156 4.29 6.61 -3.23
N ASN A 157 4.24 5.42 -3.83
CA ASN A 157 5.36 4.50 -3.93
C ASN A 157 5.80 4.37 -5.38
N TYR A 158 7.09 4.43 -5.58
CA TYR A 158 7.74 4.16 -6.84
C TYR A 158 8.77 3.05 -6.64
N TYR A 159 8.71 2.01 -7.49
CA TYR A 159 9.66 0.91 -7.49
C TYR A 159 10.19 0.70 -8.91
N LEU A 160 11.50 0.56 -9.01
CA LEU A 160 12.22 0.33 -10.25
C LEU A 160 13.19 -0.85 -10.06
N SER A 161 13.19 -1.79 -11.00
CA SER A 161 14.14 -2.90 -10.97
C SER A 161 14.63 -3.24 -12.39
N PRO A 162 15.74 -2.62 -12.84
CA PRO A 162 16.47 -3.05 -14.02
C PRO A 162 17.27 -4.32 -13.74
N ASN A 163 17.26 -5.22 -14.70
CA ASN A 163 18.05 -6.46 -14.70
C ASN A 163 18.62 -6.71 -16.09
N VAL A 164 19.90 -7.01 -16.16
CA VAL A 164 20.55 -7.44 -17.39
C VAL A 164 21.29 -8.73 -17.11
N SER A 165 21.06 -9.74 -17.94
CA SER A 165 21.75 -11.02 -17.82
C SER A 165 22.18 -11.54 -19.19
N SER A 166 23.25 -12.28 -19.18
CA SER A 166 23.74 -13.00 -20.34
C SER A 166 23.91 -14.47 -19.98
N SER A 167 23.42 -15.36 -20.81
CA SER A 167 23.55 -16.81 -20.63
C SER A 167 24.01 -17.48 -21.92
N TYR A 168 24.94 -18.40 -21.79
CA TYR A 168 25.47 -19.20 -22.88
C TYR A 168 25.32 -20.67 -22.55
N THR A 169 24.77 -21.43 -23.47
CA THR A 169 24.55 -22.89 -23.37
C THR A 169 25.22 -23.55 -24.55
N HIS A 170 26.05 -24.58 -24.29
CA HIS A 170 26.70 -25.33 -25.32
C HIS A 170 26.82 -26.82 -24.95
N ALA A 171 26.65 -27.67 -25.91
CA ALA A 171 26.86 -29.13 -25.77
C ALA A 171 27.91 -29.59 -26.75
N TRP A 172 28.88 -30.39 -26.28
CA TRP A 172 29.87 -31.05 -27.15
C TRP A 172 30.11 -32.51 -26.69
N GLY A 173 29.82 -33.42 -27.57
CA GLY A 173 29.83 -34.85 -27.21
C GLY A 173 28.91 -35.12 -26.01
N ASP A 174 29.44 -35.74 -24.97
CA ASP A 174 28.73 -36.10 -23.75
C ASP A 174 28.70 -34.95 -22.69
N HIS A 175 29.29 -33.79 -22.99
CA HIS A 175 29.37 -32.67 -22.11
C HIS A 175 28.26 -31.62 -22.39
N PHE A 176 27.64 -31.16 -21.35
CA PHE A 176 26.72 -30.02 -21.40
C PHE A 176 27.24 -28.91 -20.48
N PHE A 177 27.25 -27.69 -20.97
CA PHE A 177 27.73 -26.53 -20.29
C PHE A 177 26.73 -25.40 -20.39
N LYS A 178 26.44 -24.73 -19.26
CA LYS A 178 25.64 -23.52 -19.21
C LYS A 178 26.26 -22.52 -18.23
N ALA A 179 26.65 -21.35 -18.73
CA ALA A 179 27.11 -20.22 -17.94
C ALA A 179 26.10 -19.08 -18.00
N MET A 180 25.95 -18.39 -16.90
CA MET A 180 25.11 -17.19 -16.81
C MET A 180 25.80 -16.16 -15.91
N ALA A 181 25.76 -14.89 -16.31
CA ALA A 181 26.13 -13.77 -15.46
C ALA A 181 25.10 -12.65 -15.63
N GLY A 182 24.91 -11.86 -14.59
CA GLY A 182 23.96 -10.76 -14.65
C GLY A 182 24.18 -9.71 -13.57
N PHE A 183 23.52 -8.59 -13.78
CA PHE A 183 23.45 -7.46 -12.87
C PHE A 183 21.98 -7.11 -12.64
N GLN A 184 21.61 -6.91 -11.39
CA GLN A 184 20.29 -6.49 -10.95
C GLN A 184 20.41 -5.29 -10.04
N MET A 185 19.53 -4.34 -10.19
CA MET A 185 19.36 -3.22 -9.29
C MET A 185 17.89 -3.14 -8.88
N GLU A 186 17.64 -2.69 -7.66
CA GLU A 186 16.31 -2.35 -7.17
C GLU A 186 16.37 -1.01 -6.46
N LEU A 187 15.37 -0.19 -6.72
CA LEU A 187 15.19 1.11 -6.09
C LEU A 187 13.73 1.25 -5.69
N GLN A 188 13.50 1.72 -4.47
CA GLN A 188 12.17 2.08 -4.01
C GLN A 188 12.21 3.44 -3.33
N GLU A 189 11.25 4.28 -3.68
CA GLU A 189 10.94 5.51 -3.00
C GLU A 189 9.50 5.46 -2.49
N ASN A 190 9.31 5.92 -1.26
CA ASN A 190 8.02 6.04 -0.62
C ASN A 190 7.86 7.45 -0.07
N SER A 191 6.79 8.12 -0.44
CA SER A 191 6.40 9.43 0.07
C SER A 191 5.02 9.32 0.69
N ASN A 192 4.92 9.67 1.98
CA ASN A 192 3.67 9.72 2.72
C ASN A 192 3.42 11.16 3.15
N GLY A 193 2.21 11.64 2.96
CA GLY A 193 1.78 12.94 3.45
C GLY A 193 0.41 12.86 4.09
N TYR A 194 0.12 13.74 5.04
CA TYR A 194 -1.23 13.88 5.56
C TYR A 194 -1.56 15.34 5.86
N THR A 195 -2.85 15.62 5.78
CA THR A 195 -3.44 16.87 6.25
C THR A 195 -4.59 16.50 7.17
N TYR A 196 -4.64 17.16 8.34
CA TYR A 196 -5.66 16.98 9.37
C TYR A 196 -6.28 18.32 9.70
N LYS A 197 -7.59 18.33 9.95
CA LYS A 197 -8.30 19.47 10.51
C LYS A 197 -9.49 18.99 11.33
N ASP A 198 -9.67 19.56 12.50
CA ASP A 198 -10.81 19.32 13.38
C ASP A 198 -11.81 20.48 13.35
N GLY A 199 -12.84 20.38 14.18
CA GLY A 199 -13.86 21.42 14.28
C GLY A 199 -14.78 21.46 13.06
N LEU A 200 -15.27 20.30 12.60
CA LEU A 200 -16.27 20.24 11.53
C LEU A 200 -17.53 21.00 11.92
N LEU A 201 -18.04 21.84 11.03
CA LEU A 201 -19.30 22.57 11.21
C LEU A 201 -20.52 21.63 11.11
N THR A 202 -20.39 20.55 10.34
CA THR A 202 -21.38 19.48 10.23
C THR A 202 -20.73 18.14 10.01
N SER A 203 -21.31 17.06 10.53
CA SER A 203 -20.84 15.68 10.31
C SER A 203 -21.23 15.11 8.94
N ASP A 204 -22.01 15.82 8.14
CA ASP A 204 -22.47 15.36 6.85
C ASP A 204 -21.48 15.69 5.73
N ILE A 205 -20.64 16.72 5.92
CA ILE A 205 -19.69 17.21 4.94
C ILE A 205 -18.27 17.13 5.51
N PHE A 206 -17.49 16.15 5.06
CA PHE A 206 -16.09 16.00 5.43
C PHE A 206 -15.20 16.73 4.43
N SER A 207 -14.82 17.94 4.80
CA SER A 207 -13.98 18.84 4.00
C SER A 207 -13.17 19.75 4.91
N PHE A 208 -11.95 20.10 4.51
CA PHE A 208 -11.12 21.07 5.23
C PHE A 208 -11.73 22.49 5.27
N VAL A 209 -12.56 22.82 4.27
CA VAL A 209 -13.29 24.10 4.23
C VAL A 209 -14.42 24.12 5.27
N ASN A 210 -15.02 22.96 5.54
CA ASN A 210 -16.10 22.80 6.52
C ASN A 210 -15.57 22.54 7.94
N ALA A 211 -14.39 23.03 8.27
CA ALA A 211 -13.77 22.83 9.58
C ALA A 211 -13.10 24.13 10.04
N ASN A 212 -13.23 24.46 11.34
CA ASN A 212 -12.73 25.71 11.93
C ASN A 212 -11.45 25.52 12.77
N GLY A 213 -11.02 24.26 13.01
CA GLY A 213 -9.83 23.98 13.78
C GLY A 213 -8.53 24.35 13.08
N GLN A 214 -7.42 24.11 13.74
CA GLN A 214 -6.10 24.33 13.17
C GLN A 214 -5.76 23.23 12.15
N VAL A 215 -5.15 23.63 11.03
CA VAL A 215 -4.60 22.67 10.07
C VAL A 215 -3.30 22.10 10.61
N LEU A 216 -3.21 20.78 10.64
CA LEU A 216 -1.97 20.04 10.86
C LEU A 216 -1.62 19.27 9.59
N ALA A 217 -0.36 19.31 9.22
CA ALA A 217 0.15 18.55 8.07
C ALA A 217 1.51 17.95 8.42
N GLY A 218 1.79 16.82 7.84
CA GLY A 218 3.09 16.16 7.97
C GLY A 218 3.44 15.40 6.72
N GLU A 219 4.73 15.17 6.54
CA GLU A 219 5.30 14.43 5.40
C GLU A 219 6.43 13.53 5.91
N ASP A 220 6.54 12.35 5.32
CA ASP A 220 7.64 11.43 5.52
C ASP A 220 8.07 10.86 4.17
N ARG A 221 9.39 10.73 3.96
CA ARG A 221 9.96 10.15 2.75
C ARG A 221 11.03 9.14 3.10
N THR A 222 10.93 7.99 2.50
CA THR A 222 11.92 6.93 2.64
C THR A 222 12.35 6.43 1.27
N HIS A 223 13.61 6.07 1.15
CA HIS A 223 14.14 5.45 -0.06
C HIS A 223 15.15 4.38 0.29
N TRP A 224 15.28 3.42 -0.58
CA TRP A 224 16.36 2.44 -0.51
C TRP A 224 16.72 1.95 -1.91
N ALA A 225 17.94 1.49 -2.05
CA ALA A 225 18.44 0.87 -3.26
C ALA A 225 19.27 -0.35 -2.91
N THR A 226 19.19 -1.38 -3.74
CA THR A 226 20.08 -2.54 -3.73
C THR A 226 20.63 -2.76 -5.12
N MET A 227 21.84 -3.28 -5.22
CA MET A 227 22.42 -3.73 -6.48
C MET A 227 23.18 -5.01 -6.26
N GLY A 228 23.22 -5.88 -7.24
CA GLY A 228 23.91 -7.14 -7.15
C GLY A 228 24.39 -7.64 -8.48
N MET A 229 25.55 -8.29 -8.46
CA MET A 229 26.07 -9.06 -9.56
C MET A 229 25.99 -10.53 -9.21
N TYR A 230 25.61 -11.34 -10.16
CA TYR A 230 25.51 -12.77 -9.97
C TYR A 230 26.10 -13.54 -11.15
N ALA A 231 26.64 -14.73 -10.85
CA ALA A 231 27.10 -15.67 -11.86
C ALA A 231 26.74 -17.10 -11.48
N LYS A 232 26.44 -17.89 -12.48
CA LYS A 232 26.11 -19.31 -12.32
C LYS A 232 26.76 -20.12 -13.44
N LEU A 233 27.32 -21.26 -13.07
CA LEU A 233 27.94 -22.23 -13.96
C LEU A 233 27.33 -23.58 -13.68
N ASN A 234 26.83 -24.24 -14.71
CA ASN A 234 26.38 -25.61 -14.67
C ASN A 234 27.18 -26.42 -15.72
N TRP A 235 27.63 -27.57 -15.32
CA TRP A 235 28.26 -28.52 -16.20
C TRP A 235 27.74 -29.93 -15.88
N ASN A 236 27.49 -30.75 -16.90
CA ASN A 236 27.24 -32.16 -16.71
C ASN A 236 27.99 -32.98 -17.76
N TYR A 237 28.29 -34.21 -17.38
CA TYR A 237 28.92 -35.22 -18.23
C TYR A 237 28.05 -36.47 -18.25
N LYS A 238 27.59 -36.89 -19.44
CA LYS A 238 26.73 -38.05 -19.68
C LYS A 238 25.47 -38.11 -18.85
N GLU A 239 24.98 -36.96 -18.37
CA GLU A 239 23.85 -36.86 -17.43
C GLU A 239 24.03 -37.68 -16.13
N ILE A 240 25.29 -38.09 -15.82
CA ILE A 240 25.65 -38.86 -14.65
C ILE A 240 26.35 -37.94 -13.62
N TYR A 241 27.27 -37.12 -14.08
CA TYR A 241 28.03 -36.24 -13.23
C TYR A 241 27.56 -34.79 -13.42
N PHE A 242 27.24 -34.14 -12.34
CA PHE A 242 26.76 -32.77 -12.34
C PHE A 242 27.61 -31.89 -11.44
N LEU A 243 28.02 -30.73 -11.94
CA LEU A 243 28.69 -29.69 -11.18
C LEU A 243 27.92 -28.39 -11.35
N GLU A 244 27.58 -27.76 -10.23
CA GLU A 244 26.99 -26.45 -10.20
C GLU A 244 27.83 -25.52 -9.31
N PHE A 245 28.12 -24.35 -9.83
CA PHE A 245 28.74 -23.26 -9.08
C PHE A 245 27.88 -22.02 -9.25
N SER A 246 27.55 -21.32 -8.14
CA SER A 246 26.83 -20.06 -8.16
C SER A 246 27.38 -19.11 -7.11
N GLY A 247 27.41 -17.83 -7.46
CA GLY A 247 27.85 -16.76 -6.56
C GLY A 247 27.05 -15.49 -6.82
N ARG A 248 26.88 -14.71 -5.74
CA ARG A 248 26.22 -13.41 -5.81
C ARG A 248 26.93 -12.43 -4.86
N TYR A 249 27.14 -11.23 -5.32
CA TYR A 249 27.65 -10.11 -4.52
C TYR A 249 26.62 -9.00 -4.54
N ASP A 250 26.16 -8.58 -3.36
CA ASP A 250 25.10 -7.59 -3.19
C ASP A 250 25.58 -6.39 -2.36
N GLY A 251 25.17 -5.20 -2.77
CA GLY A 251 25.27 -3.95 -2.03
C GLY A 251 23.88 -3.40 -1.70
N SER A 252 23.73 -2.76 -0.55
CA SER A 252 22.48 -2.16 -0.13
C SER A 252 22.72 -0.81 0.56
N SER A 253 21.89 0.19 0.20
CA SER A 253 21.91 1.50 0.85
C SER A 253 21.42 1.50 2.31
N ARG A 254 20.90 0.36 2.80
CA ARG A 254 20.40 0.22 4.17
C ARG A 254 21.48 -0.12 5.18
N PHE A 255 22.66 -0.54 4.71
CA PHE A 255 23.82 -0.81 5.55
C PHE A 255 24.80 0.36 5.44
N ALA A 256 25.34 0.77 6.58
CA ALA A 256 26.43 1.73 6.59
C ALA A 256 27.65 1.11 5.87
N PRO A 257 28.44 1.91 5.14
CA PRO A 257 29.67 1.44 4.51
C PRO A 257 30.69 1.02 5.55
#